data_cfc228fdc03ae77360a01c8cf159a22b
#
_entry.id   cfc228fdc03ae77360a01c8cf159a22b
#
_cell.length_a   1.000
_cell.length_b   1.000
_cell.length_c   1.000
_cell.angle_alpha   90.00
_cell.angle_beta   90.00
_cell.angle_gamma   90.00
#
_symmetry.space_group_name_H-M   'P 1'
#
loop_
_entity.id
_entity.type
_entity.pdbx_description
1 polymer ?
#
loop_
_entity_poly.entity_id
_entity_poly.type
_entity_poly.pdbx_seq_one_letter_code
_entity_poly.pdbx_strand_id
1 'polypeptide(L)'
;MGRPPRLLPAAQPPAPLLPPADDVLRALGRILGPLARLLLAGGMDYTRLAAALKPLCIEQARQELLRRGQADTDSAISLLSGVHRKDVREWRRNGLSGRIAQELSISSQVFARWVQDPLYRDRSKRPRPLPRLGAAPSFESLARSVTQDVHPYTVLTELLRLGLVQVQTLKGVETVVPHRDGFVPPPGSRELLELFGANLGDHAGAAVANLLGQPPHLEQSVFADGLSAESAAALGELARRLWAQSRSEMIAEATRRVAADRGREGATCRVRLGSYFWAEDTRSVSDAAGGATTTADAAAGATTAAASAPIPPTAAPTTGADATAQGDSRDAT
;
A
#
# COMPACT_ATOMS: atom_id res chain seq x y z
N MET A 1 16.43 -51.76 3.06
CA MET A 1 16.82 -50.74 4.08
C MET A 1 15.76 -49.67 4.12
N GLY A 2 14.92 -49.65 5.17
CA GLY A 2 13.85 -48.68 5.34
C GLY A 2 14.42 -47.30 5.71
N ARG A 3 13.85 -46.25 5.15
CA ARG A 3 14.18 -44.86 5.45
C ARG A 3 13.83 -44.58 6.91
N PRO A 4 14.73 -44.03 7.74
CA PRO A 4 14.44 -43.76 9.15
C PRO A 4 13.25 -42.81 9.27
N PRO A 5 12.41 -42.94 10.32
CA PRO A 5 11.25 -42.07 10.54
C PRO A 5 11.75 -40.61 10.72
N ARG A 6 11.14 -39.69 9.97
CA ARG A 6 11.39 -38.25 10.15
C ARG A 6 10.83 -37.86 11.52
N LEU A 7 11.71 -37.47 12.42
CA LEU A 7 11.30 -36.85 13.69
C LEU A 7 10.45 -35.61 13.41
N LEU A 8 9.31 -35.52 14.09
CA LEU A 8 8.50 -34.31 14.06
C LEU A 8 9.32 -33.16 14.70
N PRO A 9 9.27 -31.95 14.14
CA PRO A 9 9.94 -30.80 14.75
C PRO A 9 9.38 -30.56 16.16
N ALA A 10 10.26 -30.15 17.09
CA ALA A 10 9.90 -29.79 18.44
C ALA A 10 8.76 -28.75 18.44
N ALA A 11 7.84 -28.85 19.40
CA ALA A 11 6.71 -27.95 19.55
C ALA A 11 7.22 -26.49 19.63
N GLN A 12 6.85 -25.69 18.64
CA GLN A 12 7.14 -24.27 18.65
C GLN A 12 6.24 -23.57 19.69
N PRO A 13 6.70 -22.44 20.29
CA PRO A 13 5.83 -21.65 21.14
C PRO A 13 4.57 -21.26 20.37
N PRO A 14 3.40 -21.20 21.05
CA PRO A 14 2.16 -20.84 20.40
C PRO A 14 2.33 -19.50 19.68
N ALA A 15 1.94 -19.46 18.40
CA ALA A 15 1.87 -18.20 17.65
C ALA A 15 0.96 -17.21 18.40
N PRO A 16 1.22 -15.91 18.34
CA PRO A 16 0.32 -14.93 18.93
C PRO A 16 -1.10 -15.20 18.44
N LEU A 17 -2.07 -15.19 19.37
CA LEU A 17 -3.48 -15.40 19.06
C LEU A 17 -3.94 -14.21 18.21
N LEU A 18 -3.86 -14.36 16.91
CA LEU A 18 -4.45 -13.39 15.99
C LEU A 18 -5.98 -13.46 16.07
N PRO A 19 -6.68 -12.34 15.86
CA PRO A 19 -8.12 -12.33 15.72
C PRO A 19 -8.60 -13.31 14.63
N PRO A 20 -9.87 -13.72 14.66
CA PRO A 20 -10.47 -14.53 13.59
C PRO A 20 -10.23 -13.91 12.22
N ALA A 21 -10.08 -14.76 11.19
CA ALA A 21 -9.79 -14.30 9.82
C ALA A 21 -10.79 -13.25 9.30
N ASP A 22 -12.06 -13.35 9.69
CA ASP A 22 -13.11 -12.40 9.30
C ASP A 22 -12.87 -10.99 9.88
N ASP A 23 -12.30 -10.91 11.08
CA ASP A 23 -11.94 -9.61 11.67
C ASP A 23 -10.76 -8.98 10.95
N VAL A 24 -9.78 -9.79 10.57
CA VAL A 24 -8.64 -9.37 9.74
C VAL A 24 -9.13 -8.88 8.38
N LEU A 25 -10.06 -9.60 7.74
CA LEU A 25 -10.64 -9.20 6.45
C LEU A 25 -11.44 -7.89 6.56
N ARG A 26 -12.20 -7.69 7.66
CA ARG A 26 -12.90 -6.41 7.91
C ARG A 26 -11.92 -5.25 8.07
N ALA A 27 -10.87 -5.42 8.85
CA ALA A 27 -9.83 -4.40 9.01
C ALA A 27 -9.15 -4.10 7.66
N LEU A 28 -8.82 -5.15 6.90
CA LEU A 28 -8.21 -5.02 5.58
C LEU A 28 -9.12 -4.27 4.60
N GLY A 29 -10.45 -4.50 4.65
CA GLY A 29 -11.42 -3.76 3.83
C GLY A 29 -11.37 -2.24 4.07
N ARG A 30 -11.22 -1.80 5.34
CA ARG A 30 -11.07 -0.39 5.68
C ARG A 30 -9.77 0.21 5.13
N ILE A 31 -8.69 -0.56 5.10
CA ILE A 31 -7.38 -0.14 4.58
C ILE A 31 -7.40 -0.10 3.05
N LEU A 32 -7.93 -1.15 2.42
CA LEU A 32 -7.91 -1.30 0.96
C LEU A 32 -8.96 -0.44 0.25
N GLY A 33 -10.05 -0.04 0.91
CA GLY A 33 -11.09 0.78 0.30
C GLY A 33 -10.55 2.09 -0.33
N PRO A 34 -9.88 2.96 0.43
CA PRO A 34 -9.25 4.17 -0.11
C PRO A 34 -8.18 3.86 -1.17
N LEU A 35 -7.42 2.77 -0.99
CA LEU A 35 -6.39 2.35 -1.96
C LEU A 35 -7.01 1.86 -3.27
N ALA A 36 -8.11 1.10 -3.23
CA ALA A 36 -8.84 0.68 -4.42
C ALA A 36 -9.34 1.89 -5.22
N ARG A 37 -9.84 2.94 -4.54
CA ARG A 37 -10.23 4.19 -5.20
C ARG A 37 -9.05 4.82 -5.94
N LEU A 38 -7.86 4.89 -5.31
CA LEU A 38 -6.65 5.40 -5.95
C LEU A 38 -6.25 4.57 -7.16
N LEU A 39 -6.28 3.23 -7.03
CA LEU A 39 -5.91 2.31 -8.11
C LEU A 39 -6.84 2.46 -9.32
N LEU A 40 -8.15 2.50 -9.09
CA LEU A 40 -9.14 2.72 -10.14
C LEU A 40 -8.98 4.11 -10.79
N ALA A 41 -8.70 5.15 -9.99
CA ALA A 41 -8.40 6.48 -10.52
C ALA A 41 -7.15 6.49 -11.40
N GLY A 42 -6.15 5.65 -11.09
CA GLY A 42 -4.95 5.43 -11.90
C GLY A 42 -5.13 4.47 -13.09
N GLY A 43 -6.36 3.98 -13.37
CA GLY A 43 -6.62 3.03 -14.46
C GLY A 43 -6.18 1.61 -14.19
N MET A 44 -5.98 1.24 -12.92
CA MET A 44 -5.64 -0.12 -12.52
C MET A 44 -6.92 -0.89 -12.20
N ASP A 45 -7.11 -2.02 -12.88
CA ASP A 45 -8.23 -2.93 -12.64
C ASP A 45 -7.89 -4.02 -11.59
N TYR A 46 -8.91 -4.80 -11.22
CA TYR A 46 -8.76 -5.93 -10.30
C TYR A 46 -7.72 -6.94 -10.76
N THR A 47 -7.67 -7.25 -12.06
CA THR A 47 -6.75 -8.26 -12.60
C THR A 47 -5.29 -7.85 -12.38
N ARG A 48 -4.98 -6.57 -12.61
CA ARG A 48 -3.64 -6.03 -12.33
C ARG A 48 -3.32 -5.99 -10.85
N LEU A 49 -4.29 -5.61 -10.00
CA LEU A 49 -4.10 -5.64 -8.56
C LEU A 49 -3.83 -7.06 -8.07
N ALA A 50 -4.63 -8.04 -8.49
CA ALA A 50 -4.44 -9.43 -8.12
C ALA A 50 -3.08 -9.98 -8.58
N ALA A 51 -2.66 -9.62 -9.79
CA ALA A 51 -1.34 -9.98 -10.31
C ALA A 51 -0.20 -9.35 -9.48
N ALA A 52 -0.37 -8.10 -9.02
CA ALA A 52 0.59 -7.41 -8.17
C ALA A 52 0.65 -7.99 -6.73
N LEU A 53 -0.47 -8.43 -6.18
CA LEU A 53 -0.53 -9.02 -4.83
C LEU A 53 0.09 -10.42 -4.77
N LYS A 54 0.00 -11.20 -5.84
CA LYS A 54 0.49 -12.58 -5.89
C LYS A 54 1.97 -12.72 -5.49
N PRO A 55 2.94 -11.99 -6.07
CA PRO A 55 4.34 -12.07 -5.66
C PRO A 55 4.58 -11.58 -4.24
N LEU A 56 3.79 -10.64 -3.74
CA LEU A 56 3.88 -10.18 -2.36
C LEU A 56 3.45 -11.28 -1.37
N CYS A 57 2.35 -11.99 -1.67
CA CYS A 57 1.92 -13.13 -0.86
C CYS A 57 2.97 -14.25 -0.84
N ILE A 58 3.59 -14.54 -1.98
CA ILE A 58 4.66 -15.54 -2.09
C ILE A 58 5.86 -15.13 -1.21
N GLU A 59 6.31 -13.88 -1.32
CA GLU A 59 7.47 -13.40 -0.55
C GLU A 59 7.18 -13.40 0.95
N GLN A 60 6.00 -12.94 1.39
CA GLN A 60 5.64 -12.95 2.80
C GLN A 60 5.52 -14.38 3.36
N ALA A 61 4.97 -15.32 2.57
CA ALA A 61 4.95 -16.73 2.96
C ALA A 61 6.37 -17.32 3.10
N ARG A 62 7.27 -16.98 2.17
CA ARG A 62 8.67 -17.37 2.26
C ARG A 62 9.35 -16.83 3.52
N GLN A 63 9.19 -15.55 3.80
CA GLN A 63 9.73 -14.90 4.99
C GLN A 63 9.20 -15.55 6.28
N GLU A 64 7.92 -15.89 6.31
CA GLU A 64 7.30 -16.55 7.46
C GLU A 64 7.85 -17.95 7.69
N LEU A 65 8.05 -18.75 6.63
CA LEU A 65 8.68 -20.07 6.73
C LEU A 65 10.10 -19.95 7.30
N LEU A 66 10.89 -18.98 6.83
CA LEU A 66 12.24 -18.74 7.32
C LEU A 66 12.24 -18.31 8.81
N ARG A 67 11.31 -17.44 9.23
CA ARG A 67 11.17 -17.06 10.65
C ARG A 67 10.83 -18.25 11.54
N ARG A 68 10.08 -19.23 11.02
CA ARG A 68 9.75 -20.48 11.71
C ARG A 68 10.86 -21.53 11.65
N GLY A 69 12.02 -21.22 11.03
CA GLY A 69 13.09 -22.19 10.82
C GLY A 69 12.70 -23.34 9.87
N GLN A 70 11.68 -23.14 9.03
CA GLN A 70 11.18 -24.14 8.11
C GLN A 70 11.78 -23.95 6.71
N ALA A 71 11.90 -25.05 5.95
CA ALA A 71 12.40 -24.97 4.58
C ALA A 71 11.38 -24.25 3.67
N ASP A 72 11.84 -23.27 2.92
CA ASP A 72 11.05 -22.47 1.98
C ASP A 72 10.85 -23.18 0.62
N THR A 73 10.38 -24.43 0.66
CA THR A 73 10.11 -25.20 -0.57
C THR A 73 8.92 -24.63 -1.36
N ASP A 74 8.86 -24.85 -2.66
CA ASP A 74 7.72 -24.41 -3.50
C ASP A 74 6.37 -24.92 -2.97
N SER A 75 6.36 -26.13 -2.40
CA SER A 75 5.17 -26.73 -1.80
C SER A 75 4.76 -26.03 -0.52
N ALA A 76 5.73 -25.71 0.35
CA ALA A 76 5.47 -25.02 1.62
C ALA A 76 4.99 -23.59 1.38
N ILE A 77 5.64 -22.87 0.46
CA ILE A 77 5.22 -21.52 0.05
C ILE A 77 3.81 -21.55 -0.56
N SER A 78 3.53 -22.49 -1.49
CA SER A 78 2.22 -22.64 -2.12
C SER A 78 1.12 -22.94 -1.08
N LEU A 79 1.40 -23.81 -0.11
CA LEU A 79 0.46 -24.15 0.95
C LEU A 79 0.14 -22.93 1.85
N LEU A 80 1.17 -22.18 2.24
CA LEU A 80 1.02 -21.04 3.13
C LEU A 80 0.41 -19.82 2.45
N SER A 81 0.81 -19.52 1.20
CA SER A 81 0.33 -18.34 0.46
C SER A 81 -1.01 -18.55 -0.25
N GLY A 82 -1.45 -19.80 -0.45
CA GLY A 82 -2.59 -20.14 -1.32
C GLY A 82 -2.31 -19.95 -2.82
N VAL A 83 -1.11 -19.56 -3.20
CA VAL A 83 -0.72 -19.34 -4.61
C VAL A 83 -0.30 -20.67 -5.26
N HIS A 84 -0.73 -20.89 -6.50
CA HIS A 84 -0.43 -22.13 -7.20
C HIS A 84 1.08 -22.38 -7.37
N ARG A 85 1.55 -23.61 -7.18
CA ARG A 85 2.98 -23.99 -7.26
C ARG A 85 3.69 -23.58 -8.56
N LYS A 86 2.96 -23.53 -9.67
CA LYS A 86 3.49 -23.03 -10.95
C LYS A 86 3.93 -21.57 -10.85
N ASP A 87 3.09 -20.75 -10.23
CA ASP A 87 3.36 -19.32 -10.02
C ASP A 87 4.52 -19.11 -9.04
N VAL A 88 4.59 -19.94 -7.98
CA VAL A 88 5.73 -19.92 -7.03
C VAL A 88 7.04 -20.22 -7.74
N ARG A 89 7.09 -21.24 -8.60
CA ARG A 89 8.29 -21.57 -9.41
C ARG A 89 8.69 -20.45 -10.37
N GLU A 90 7.68 -19.83 -10.98
CA GLU A 90 7.93 -18.73 -11.89
C GLU A 90 8.44 -17.49 -11.15
N TRP A 91 7.86 -17.18 -10.00
CA TRP A 91 8.34 -16.12 -9.11
C TRP A 91 9.80 -16.40 -8.66
N ARG A 92 10.14 -17.64 -8.27
CA ARG A 92 11.50 -18.00 -7.85
C ARG A 92 12.53 -17.82 -8.97
N ARG A 93 12.13 -18.02 -10.22
CA ARG A 93 13.00 -17.81 -11.41
C ARG A 93 13.17 -16.32 -11.75
N ASN A 94 12.10 -15.54 -11.65
CA ASN A 94 12.03 -14.19 -12.21
C ASN A 94 12.07 -13.08 -11.14
N GLY A 95 11.99 -13.42 -9.86
CA GLY A 95 11.94 -12.45 -8.74
C GLY A 95 10.65 -11.62 -8.70
N LEU A 96 10.61 -10.63 -7.80
CA LEU A 96 9.49 -9.68 -7.65
C LEU A 96 9.26 -8.82 -8.90
N SER A 97 10.30 -8.56 -9.67
CA SER A 97 10.27 -7.58 -10.76
C SER A 97 9.63 -8.08 -12.05
N GLY A 98 9.39 -9.40 -12.18
CA GLY A 98 9.05 -9.98 -13.48
C GLY A 98 7.62 -9.77 -13.96
N ARG A 99 6.65 -9.45 -13.09
CA ARG A 99 5.22 -9.47 -13.45
C ARG A 99 4.38 -8.23 -13.14
N ILE A 100 4.77 -7.39 -12.19
CA ILE A 100 4.00 -6.18 -11.86
C ILE A 100 3.90 -5.23 -13.07
N ALA A 101 4.84 -5.35 -14.02
CA ALA A 101 4.95 -4.47 -15.18
C ALA A 101 4.22 -4.96 -16.45
N GLN A 102 3.65 -6.17 -16.52
CA GLN A 102 3.33 -6.78 -17.82
C GLN A 102 1.85 -6.93 -18.19
N GLU A 103 0.91 -6.84 -17.27
CA GLU A 103 -0.51 -6.90 -17.68
C GLU A 103 -1.11 -5.50 -17.72
N LEU A 104 -1.12 -4.91 -18.92
CA LEU A 104 -1.80 -3.66 -19.17
C LEU A 104 -3.32 -3.85 -19.04
N SER A 105 -4.03 -2.88 -18.45
CA SER A 105 -5.49 -2.86 -18.50
C SER A 105 -5.98 -2.88 -19.94
N ILE A 106 -7.20 -3.33 -20.19
CA ILE A 106 -7.79 -3.37 -21.54
C ILE A 106 -7.68 -2.00 -22.23
N SER A 107 -7.99 -0.92 -21.53
CA SER A 107 -7.87 0.45 -22.05
C SER A 107 -6.41 0.79 -22.41
N SER A 108 -5.45 0.40 -21.58
CA SER A 108 -4.02 0.60 -21.86
C SER A 108 -3.55 -0.24 -23.04
N GLN A 109 -4.05 -1.48 -23.20
CA GLN A 109 -3.76 -2.33 -24.36
C GLN A 109 -4.31 -1.73 -25.66
N VAL A 110 -5.54 -1.21 -25.64
CA VAL A 110 -6.15 -0.52 -26.78
C VAL A 110 -5.33 0.71 -27.14
N PHE A 111 -4.95 1.53 -26.18
CA PHE A 111 -4.11 2.71 -26.45
C PHE A 111 -2.71 2.34 -26.95
N ALA A 112 -2.07 1.33 -26.39
CA ALA A 112 -0.77 0.84 -26.84
C ALA A 112 -0.84 0.33 -28.29
N ARG A 113 -1.90 -0.41 -28.65
CA ARG A 113 -2.12 -0.87 -30.01
C ARG A 113 -2.30 0.30 -30.97
N TRP A 114 -3.05 1.33 -30.56
CA TRP A 114 -3.23 2.55 -31.36
C TRP A 114 -1.90 3.23 -31.71
N VAL A 115 -1.01 3.29 -30.71
CA VAL A 115 0.33 3.89 -30.86
C VAL A 115 1.25 3.03 -31.70
N GLN A 116 1.11 1.71 -31.70
CA GLN A 116 2.06 0.77 -32.30
C GLN A 116 1.63 0.25 -33.68
N ASP A 117 0.34 0.01 -33.90
CA ASP A 117 -0.18 -0.64 -35.11
C ASP A 117 -0.21 0.33 -36.29
N PRO A 118 0.46 0.04 -37.41
CA PRO A 118 0.50 0.90 -38.61
C PRO A 118 -0.89 1.25 -39.17
N LEU A 119 -1.90 0.39 -39.01
CA LEU A 119 -3.26 0.64 -39.47
C LEU A 119 -3.88 1.89 -38.83
N TYR A 120 -3.53 2.17 -37.58
CA TYR A 120 -4.08 3.28 -36.79
C TYR A 120 -3.12 4.48 -36.67
N ARG A 121 -2.05 4.52 -37.50
CA ARG A 121 -1.04 5.58 -37.51
C ARG A 121 -1.11 6.42 -38.78
N ASP A 122 -0.62 7.64 -38.68
CA ASP A 122 -0.44 8.51 -39.85
C ASP A 122 0.93 8.27 -40.53
N ARG A 123 1.18 9.02 -41.62
CA ARG A 123 2.44 8.96 -42.37
C ARG A 123 3.68 9.34 -41.53
N SER A 124 3.47 10.11 -40.46
CA SER A 124 4.51 10.52 -39.52
C SER A 124 4.70 9.50 -38.37
N LYS A 125 4.12 8.31 -38.50
CA LYS A 125 4.14 7.23 -37.50
C LYS A 125 3.48 7.64 -36.14
N ARG A 126 2.62 8.65 -36.13
CA ARG A 126 1.87 9.08 -34.96
C ARG A 126 0.45 8.50 -34.96
N PRO A 127 -0.15 8.20 -33.80
CA PRO A 127 -1.53 7.76 -33.75
C PRO A 127 -2.44 8.82 -34.37
N ARG A 128 -3.25 8.41 -35.35
CA ARG A 128 -4.14 9.33 -36.06
C ARG A 128 -5.49 9.44 -35.39
N PRO A 129 -6.23 10.55 -35.53
CA PRO A 129 -7.63 10.63 -35.18
C PRO A 129 -8.43 9.52 -35.87
N LEU A 130 -9.33 8.85 -35.14
CA LEU A 130 -10.16 7.75 -35.65
C LEU A 130 -11.64 8.09 -35.55
N PRO A 131 -12.48 7.85 -36.58
CA PRO A 131 -13.92 7.86 -36.42
C PRO A 131 -14.31 6.97 -35.22
N ARG A 132 -15.27 7.42 -34.42
CA ARG A 132 -15.72 6.65 -33.24
C ARG A 132 -16.29 5.30 -33.63
N LEU A 133 -17.07 5.24 -34.66
CA LEU A 133 -17.77 4.05 -35.17
C LEU A 133 -17.40 3.74 -36.63
N GLY A 134 -17.67 2.52 -37.06
CA GLY A 134 -17.57 2.09 -38.45
C GLY A 134 -16.47 1.08 -38.72
N ALA A 135 -16.28 0.81 -40.02
CA ALA A 135 -15.24 -0.12 -40.47
C ALA A 135 -13.82 0.38 -40.13
N ALA A 136 -12.86 -0.56 -40.12
CA ALA A 136 -11.46 -0.20 -39.87
C ALA A 136 -10.94 0.74 -40.98
N PRO A 137 -10.20 1.77 -40.59
CA PRO A 137 -9.72 2.09 -39.25
C PRO A 137 -10.68 3.03 -38.49
N SER A 138 -11.30 2.53 -37.44
CA SER A 138 -12.14 3.27 -36.52
C SER A 138 -11.74 2.94 -35.06
N PHE A 139 -12.19 3.74 -34.10
CA PHE A 139 -11.97 3.43 -32.69
C PHE A 139 -12.70 2.14 -32.29
N GLU A 140 -13.91 1.92 -32.80
CA GLU A 140 -14.63 0.66 -32.58
C GLU A 140 -13.84 -0.55 -33.05
N SER A 141 -13.29 -0.51 -34.28
CA SER A 141 -12.49 -1.60 -34.82
C SER A 141 -11.20 -1.83 -34.02
N LEU A 142 -10.58 -0.76 -33.54
CA LEU A 142 -9.41 -0.81 -32.66
C LEU A 142 -9.73 -1.49 -31.33
N ALA A 143 -10.78 -1.08 -30.64
CA ALA A 143 -11.18 -1.68 -29.37
C ALA A 143 -11.53 -3.16 -29.51
N ARG A 144 -12.33 -3.52 -30.52
CA ARG A 144 -12.71 -4.92 -30.81
C ARG A 144 -11.52 -5.80 -31.22
N SER A 145 -10.46 -5.23 -31.74
CA SER A 145 -9.24 -5.95 -32.07
C SER A 145 -8.43 -6.39 -30.84
N VAL A 146 -8.73 -5.80 -29.68
CA VAL A 146 -8.06 -6.12 -28.39
C VAL A 146 -8.96 -6.96 -27.50
N THR A 147 -10.26 -6.65 -27.46
CA THR A 147 -11.22 -7.35 -26.60
C THR A 147 -12.58 -7.47 -27.29
N GLN A 148 -13.24 -8.61 -27.08
CA GLN A 148 -14.64 -8.82 -27.46
C GLN A 148 -15.58 -8.78 -26.26
N ASP A 149 -15.05 -8.89 -25.04
CA ASP A 149 -15.82 -8.96 -23.80
C ASP A 149 -16.24 -7.58 -23.28
N VAL A 150 -15.49 -6.52 -23.66
CA VAL A 150 -15.78 -5.16 -23.21
C VAL A 150 -16.27 -4.31 -24.38
N HIS A 151 -17.42 -3.66 -24.18
CA HIS A 151 -18.00 -2.81 -25.23
C HIS A 151 -17.07 -1.61 -25.57
N PRO A 152 -16.85 -1.26 -26.85
CA PRO A 152 -15.96 -0.16 -27.26
C PRO A 152 -16.27 1.18 -26.59
N TYR A 153 -17.54 1.47 -26.31
CA TYR A 153 -17.95 2.68 -25.60
C TYR A 153 -17.40 2.72 -24.16
N THR A 154 -17.40 1.59 -23.46
CA THR A 154 -16.82 1.49 -22.10
C THR A 154 -15.33 1.77 -22.12
N VAL A 155 -14.61 1.22 -23.10
CA VAL A 155 -13.18 1.49 -23.31
C VAL A 155 -12.93 2.97 -23.59
N LEU A 156 -13.78 3.59 -24.46
CA LEU A 156 -13.67 5.01 -24.77
C LEU A 156 -13.89 5.90 -23.54
N THR A 157 -14.92 5.59 -22.76
CA THR A 157 -15.23 6.33 -21.51
C THR A 157 -14.05 6.28 -20.55
N GLU A 158 -13.39 5.13 -20.42
CA GLU A 158 -12.23 4.99 -19.57
C GLU A 158 -11.01 5.75 -20.10
N LEU A 159 -10.76 5.72 -21.41
CA LEU A 159 -9.68 6.50 -22.04
C LEU A 159 -9.90 8.01 -21.90
N LEU A 160 -11.18 8.48 -21.98
CA LEU A 160 -11.54 9.87 -21.69
C LEU A 160 -11.29 10.23 -20.24
N ARG A 161 -11.69 9.35 -19.30
CA ARG A 161 -11.45 9.54 -17.87
C ARG A 161 -9.95 9.61 -17.53
N LEU A 162 -9.14 8.81 -18.20
CA LEU A 162 -7.68 8.80 -18.06
C LEU A 162 -6.99 9.97 -18.77
N GLY A 163 -7.72 10.81 -19.49
CA GLY A 163 -7.15 11.94 -20.22
C GLY A 163 -6.26 11.52 -21.39
N LEU A 164 -6.37 10.29 -21.89
CA LEU A 164 -5.56 9.78 -22.99
C LEU A 164 -6.11 10.19 -24.36
N VAL A 165 -7.40 10.48 -24.43
CA VAL A 165 -8.11 10.85 -25.66
C VAL A 165 -9.13 11.95 -25.40
N GLN A 166 -9.57 12.60 -26.47
CA GLN A 166 -10.74 13.48 -26.49
C GLN A 166 -11.63 13.13 -27.67
N VAL A 167 -12.93 13.46 -27.60
CA VAL A 167 -13.88 13.31 -28.73
C VAL A 167 -14.13 14.67 -29.35
N GLN A 168 -13.99 14.76 -30.64
CA GLN A 168 -14.24 15.98 -31.43
C GLN A 168 -15.10 15.63 -32.63
N THR A 169 -15.90 16.58 -33.09
CA THR A 169 -16.62 16.44 -34.37
C THR A 169 -15.73 17.01 -35.48
N LEU A 170 -15.19 16.13 -36.31
CA LEU A 170 -14.39 16.51 -37.47
C LEU A 170 -15.16 16.20 -38.74
N LYS A 171 -15.45 17.24 -39.53
CA LYS A 171 -16.24 17.13 -40.79
C LYS A 171 -17.59 16.42 -40.61
N GLY A 172 -18.26 16.68 -39.48
CA GLY A 172 -19.55 16.07 -39.17
C GLY A 172 -19.50 14.65 -38.61
N VAL A 173 -18.30 14.10 -38.37
CA VAL A 173 -18.10 12.75 -37.83
C VAL A 173 -17.51 12.84 -36.44
N GLU A 174 -18.11 12.14 -35.45
CA GLU A 174 -17.53 11.98 -34.13
C GLU A 174 -16.21 11.22 -34.27
N THR A 175 -15.16 11.86 -33.84
CA THR A 175 -13.78 11.38 -34.00
C THR A 175 -13.06 11.36 -32.64
N VAL A 176 -12.45 10.24 -32.32
CA VAL A 176 -11.61 10.08 -31.14
C VAL A 176 -10.19 10.52 -31.49
N VAL A 177 -9.69 11.50 -30.75
CA VAL A 177 -8.37 12.12 -30.98
C VAL A 177 -7.46 11.79 -29.80
N PRO A 178 -6.31 11.13 -30.02
CA PRO A 178 -5.37 10.86 -28.95
C PRO A 178 -4.67 12.15 -28.50
N HIS A 179 -4.41 12.30 -27.21
CA HIS A 179 -3.54 13.36 -26.71
C HIS A 179 -2.11 13.13 -27.19
N ARG A 180 -1.45 14.20 -27.65
CA ARG A 180 -0.13 14.13 -28.32
C ARG A 180 1.01 13.70 -27.41
N ASP A 181 0.88 13.98 -26.12
CA ASP A 181 1.99 13.82 -25.18
C ASP A 181 1.95 12.50 -24.40
N GLY A 182 0.98 11.62 -24.68
CA GLY A 182 0.75 10.42 -23.88
C GLY A 182 0.39 10.76 -22.41
N PHE A 183 0.11 9.77 -21.60
CA PHE A 183 0.01 9.95 -20.16
C PHE A 183 1.43 10.14 -19.60
N VAL A 184 1.91 11.37 -19.58
CA VAL A 184 3.04 11.76 -18.74
C VAL A 184 2.40 12.31 -17.46
N PRO A 185 2.52 11.61 -16.31
CA PRO A 185 2.09 12.16 -15.03
C PRO A 185 2.75 13.53 -14.85
N PRO A 186 2.07 14.51 -14.25
CA PRO A 186 2.69 15.80 -13.97
C PRO A 186 4.00 15.60 -13.23
N PRO A 187 5.05 16.42 -13.49
CA PRO A 187 6.26 16.40 -12.68
C PRO A 187 5.88 16.50 -11.20
N GLY A 188 6.32 15.57 -10.37
CA GLY A 188 5.95 15.51 -8.95
C GLY A 188 4.91 14.46 -8.59
N SER A 189 4.06 13.99 -9.51
CA SER A 189 3.10 12.92 -9.18
C SER A 189 3.76 11.58 -8.90
N ARG A 190 4.86 11.27 -9.56
CA ARG A 190 5.66 10.08 -9.29
C ARG A 190 6.33 10.16 -7.92
N GLU A 191 6.95 11.29 -7.62
CA GLU A 191 7.57 11.54 -6.31
C GLU A 191 6.55 11.51 -5.17
N LEU A 192 5.37 12.08 -5.39
CA LEU A 192 4.27 12.02 -4.42
C LEU A 192 3.79 10.58 -4.19
N LEU A 193 3.69 9.76 -5.25
CA LEU A 193 3.34 8.35 -5.12
C LEU A 193 4.44 7.53 -4.42
N GLU A 194 5.71 7.84 -4.68
CA GLU A 194 6.84 7.22 -3.96
C GLU A 194 6.80 7.57 -2.46
N LEU A 195 6.56 8.83 -2.11
CA LEU A 195 6.39 9.26 -0.72
C LEU A 195 5.16 8.64 -0.06
N PHE A 196 4.03 8.60 -0.77
CA PHE A 196 2.80 7.95 -0.32
C PHE A 196 3.06 6.47 0.00
N GLY A 197 3.67 5.73 -0.94
CA GLY A 197 3.99 4.32 -0.75
C GLY A 197 4.97 4.09 0.41
N ALA A 198 5.99 4.95 0.53
CA ALA A 198 6.96 4.87 1.61
C ALA A 198 6.34 5.18 2.99
N ASN A 199 5.49 6.21 3.08
CA ASN A 199 4.86 6.60 4.34
C ASN A 199 3.85 5.57 4.82
N LEU A 200 2.92 5.14 3.96
CA LEU A 200 1.92 4.14 4.32
C LEU A 200 2.54 2.75 4.53
N GLY A 201 3.57 2.40 3.75
CA GLY A 201 4.28 1.14 3.93
C GLY A 201 4.97 1.04 5.28
N ASP A 202 5.68 2.08 5.71
CA ASP A 202 6.33 2.11 7.02
C ASP A 202 5.30 2.14 8.17
N HIS A 203 4.19 2.89 8.03
CA HIS A 203 3.11 2.89 9.01
C HIS A 203 2.45 1.51 9.14
N ALA A 204 2.07 0.91 8.01
CA ALA A 204 1.50 -0.45 8.01
C ALA A 204 2.49 -1.47 8.59
N GLY A 205 3.79 -1.34 8.30
CA GLY A 205 4.84 -2.16 8.87
C GLY A 205 4.89 -2.07 10.40
N ALA A 206 4.83 -0.86 10.96
CA ALA A 206 4.80 -0.62 12.40
C ALA A 206 3.54 -1.22 13.05
N ALA A 207 2.36 -0.98 12.49
CA ALA A 207 1.10 -1.52 12.98
C ALA A 207 1.06 -3.06 12.93
N VAL A 208 1.50 -3.66 11.84
CA VAL A 208 1.57 -5.12 11.69
C VAL A 208 2.57 -5.74 12.67
N ALA A 209 3.74 -5.11 12.89
CA ALA A 209 4.71 -5.58 13.87
C ALA A 209 4.12 -5.62 15.28
N ASN A 210 3.38 -4.56 15.68
CA ASN A 210 2.68 -4.51 16.96
C ASN A 210 1.61 -5.62 17.08
N LEU A 211 0.80 -5.85 16.03
CA LEU A 211 -0.21 -6.91 16.01
C LEU A 211 0.40 -8.32 16.09
N LEU A 212 1.59 -8.52 15.55
CA LEU A 212 2.29 -9.80 15.56
C LEU A 212 3.15 -10.00 16.83
N GLY A 213 3.09 -9.10 17.81
CA GLY A 213 3.85 -9.20 19.04
C GLY A 213 5.37 -9.07 18.85
N GLN A 214 5.81 -8.40 17.80
CA GLN A 214 7.21 -8.04 17.57
C GLN A 214 7.62 -6.86 18.47
N PRO A 215 8.91 -6.48 18.55
CA PRO A 215 9.31 -5.29 19.30
C PRO A 215 8.43 -4.09 18.93
N PRO A 216 7.84 -3.40 19.94
CA PRO A 216 6.79 -2.43 19.70
C PRO A 216 7.31 -1.18 18.99
N HIS A 217 6.54 -0.72 18.02
CA HIS A 217 6.71 0.57 17.36
C HIS A 217 5.73 1.59 17.94
N LEU A 218 6.09 2.87 17.86
CA LEU A 218 5.17 3.97 18.14
C LEU A 218 4.11 4.00 17.04
N GLU A 219 2.91 3.52 17.36
CA GLU A 219 1.74 3.53 16.50
C GLU A 219 0.53 3.77 17.38
N GLN A 220 0.05 5.01 17.40
CA GLN A 220 -1.04 5.47 18.26
C GLN A 220 -1.87 6.52 17.55
N SER A 221 -3.17 6.56 17.86
CA SER A 221 -4.10 7.57 17.38
C SER A 221 -4.99 8.06 18.50
N VAL A 222 -5.46 9.30 18.35
CA VAL A 222 -6.52 9.90 19.17
C VAL A 222 -7.71 10.14 18.26
N PHE A 223 -8.90 9.80 18.71
CA PHE A 223 -10.12 10.04 17.95
C PHE A 223 -11.19 10.71 18.82
N ALA A 224 -12.08 11.45 18.18
CA ALA A 224 -13.24 12.04 18.78
C ALA A 224 -14.39 12.07 17.76
N ASP A 225 -15.57 11.70 18.21
CA ASP A 225 -16.81 11.69 17.42
C ASP A 225 -17.78 12.79 17.86
N GLY A 226 -18.81 13.05 17.06
CA GLY A 226 -19.86 14.01 17.39
C GLY A 226 -19.42 15.47 17.35
N LEU A 227 -18.39 15.79 16.58
CA LEU A 227 -17.86 17.13 16.43
C LEU A 227 -18.64 17.95 15.40
N SER A 228 -18.76 19.27 15.63
CA SER A 228 -19.15 20.20 14.58
C SER A 228 -18.02 20.36 13.55
N ALA A 229 -18.36 20.83 12.34
CA ALA A 229 -17.35 21.15 11.32
C ALA A 229 -16.34 22.19 11.80
N GLU A 230 -16.78 23.17 12.59
CA GLU A 230 -15.93 24.20 13.20
C GLU A 230 -14.94 23.59 14.20
N SER A 231 -15.42 22.70 15.09
CA SER A 231 -14.57 22.00 16.05
C SER A 231 -13.55 21.10 15.35
N ALA A 232 -13.96 20.38 14.31
CA ALA A 232 -13.06 19.56 13.51
C ALA A 232 -11.96 20.40 12.80
N ALA A 233 -12.33 21.58 12.27
CA ALA A 233 -11.37 22.50 11.68
C ALA A 233 -10.38 23.04 12.72
N ALA A 234 -10.84 23.42 13.92
CA ALA A 234 -9.99 23.88 15.01
C ALA A 234 -8.98 22.82 15.47
N LEU A 235 -9.41 21.55 15.56
CA LEU A 235 -8.52 20.42 15.85
C LEU A 235 -7.51 20.20 14.71
N GLY A 236 -7.90 20.40 13.45
CA GLY A 236 -6.99 20.35 12.31
C GLY A 236 -5.89 21.41 12.38
N GLU A 237 -6.22 22.64 12.79
CA GLU A 237 -5.22 23.70 13.03
C GLU A 237 -4.28 23.36 14.19
N LEU A 238 -4.82 22.80 15.28
CA LEU A 238 -4.00 22.33 16.39
C LEU A 238 -3.03 21.23 15.93
N ALA A 239 -3.52 20.23 15.18
CA ALA A 239 -2.69 19.14 14.66
C ALA A 239 -1.54 19.65 13.78
N ARG A 240 -1.79 20.65 12.90
CA ARG A 240 -0.76 21.27 12.07
C ARG A 240 0.33 21.96 12.91
N ARG A 241 -0.06 22.69 13.95
CA ARG A 241 0.91 23.36 14.84
C ARG A 241 1.76 22.34 15.60
N LEU A 242 1.14 21.32 16.20
CA LEU A 242 1.85 20.27 16.92
C LEU A 242 2.82 19.51 16.00
N TRP A 243 2.37 19.19 14.78
CA TRP A 243 3.24 18.54 13.79
C TRP A 243 4.41 19.40 13.36
N ALA A 244 4.20 20.71 13.14
CA ALA A 244 5.27 21.62 12.78
C ALA A 244 6.37 21.68 13.85
N GLN A 245 6.00 21.70 15.13
CA GLN A 245 6.93 21.64 16.25
C GLN A 245 7.67 20.30 16.29
N SER A 246 6.94 19.17 16.36
CA SER A 246 7.53 17.83 16.43
C SER A 246 8.47 17.55 15.25
N ARG A 247 8.07 17.96 14.05
CA ARG A 247 8.92 17.82 12.85
C ARG A 247 10.22 18.59 12.98
N SER A 248 10.18 19.84 13.48
CA SER A 248 11.36 20.68 13.65
C SER A 248 12.35 20.06 14.64
N GLU A 249 11.85 19.58 15.78
CA GLU A 249 12.66 18.94 16.81
C GLU A 249 13.27 17.64 16.28
N MET A 250 12.48 16.80 15.58
CA MET A 250 12.94 15.54 15.01
C MET A 250 14.02 15.77 13.93
N ILE A 251 13.85 16.76 13.06
CA ILE A 251 14.87 17.10 12.04
C ILE A 251 16.18 17.53 12.69
N ALA A 252 16.12 18.40 13.71
CA ALA A 252 17.31 18.87 14.40
C ALA A 252 18.07 17.71 15.07
N GLU A 253 17.35 16.85 15.77
CA GLU A 253 17.96 15.66 16.43
C GLU A 253 18.49 14.65 15.42
N ALA A 254 17.72 14.32 14.38
CA ALA A 254 18.16 13.41 13.33
C ALA A 254 19.44 13.92 12.63
N THR A 255 19.51 15.22 12.33
CA THR A 255 20.70 15.84 11.72
C THR A 255 21.92 15.69 12.62
N ARG A 256 21.75 15.93 13.93
CA ARG A 256 22.81 15.76 14.92
C ARG A 256 23.30 14.31 15.00
N ARG A 257 22.37 13.34 15.02
CA ARG A 257 22.70 11.90 15.09
C ARG A 257 23.39 11.42 13.81
N VAL A 258 22.89 11.79 12.63
CA VAL A 258 23.53 11.45 11.35
C VAL A 258 24.96 11.97 11.28
N ALA A 259 25.20 13.19 11.78
CA ALA A 259 26.55 13.75 11.82
C ALA A 259 27.47 12.95 12.79
N ALA A 260 26.95 12.56 13.96
CA ALA A 260 27.71 11.81 14.96
C ALA A 260 28.02 10.37 14.51
N ASP A 261 27.12 9.75 13.73
CA ASP A 261 27.26 8.36 13.26
C ASP A 261 27.98 8.25 11.90
N ARG A 262 28.40 9.38 11.32
CA ARG A 262 29.09 9.37 10.03
C ARG A 262 30.40 8.56 10.12
N GLY A 263 30.48 7.49 9.31
CA GLY A 263 31.65 6.62 9.24
C GLY A 263 31.72 5.57 10.36
N ARG A 264 30.71 5.47 11.24
CA ARG A 264 30.65 4.38 12.25
C ARG A 264 30.24 3.08 11.58
N GLU A 265 30.97 2.02 11.88
CA GLU A 265 30.59 0.66 11.54
C GLU A 265 29.25 0.32 12.21
N GLY A 266 28.30 -0.25 11.45
CA GLY A 266 26.94 -0.56 11.95
C GLY A 266 25.92 0.57 11.89
N ALA A 267 26.25 1.75 11.34
CA ALA A 267 25.28 2.84 11.08
C ALA A 267 24.37 2.50 9.89
N THR A 268 23.50 1.51 10.05
CA THR A 268 22.62 0.97 8.98
C THR A 268 21.13 1.21 9.22
N CYS A 269 20.76 1.82 10.35
CA CYS A 269 19.36 2.03 10.70
C CYS A 269 18.74 3.19 9.92
N ARG A 270 17.47 3.03 9.52
CA ARG A 270 16.62 4.05 8.94
C ARG A 270 15.45 4.31 9.88
N VAL A 271 15.10 5.57 10.08
CA VAL A 271 13.92 5.97 10.85
C VAL A 271 12.97 6.80 10.00
N ARG A 272 11.69 6.72 10.29
CA ARG A 272 10.65 7.58 9.71
C ARG A 272 9.63 7.91 10.79
N LEU A 273 9.31 9.18 10.92
CA LEU A 273 8.20 9.68 11.71
C LEU A 273 7.24 10.42 10.77
N GLY A 274 5.97 10.06 10.79
CA GLY A 274 4.91 10.68 10.02
C GLY A 274 3.71 11.01 10.92
N SER A 275 2.86 11.92 10.49
CA SER A 275 1.60 12.27 11.16
C SER A 275 0.53 12.45 10.12
N TYR A 276 -0.70 12.10 10.47
CA TYR A 276 -1.88 12.37 9.66
C TYR A 276 -3.00 12.93 10.53
N PHE A 277 -3.87 13.70 9.91
CA PHE A 277 -5.13 14.16 10.49
C PHE A 277 -6.23 13.89 9.47
N TRP A 278 -7.27 13.17 9.88
CA TRP A 278 -8.42 12.87 9.05
C TRP A 278 -9.67 13.41 9.70
N ALA A 279 -10.49 14.14 8.96
CA ALA A 279 -11.82 14.57 9.38
C ALA A 279 -12.80 14.33 8.23
N GLU A 280 -13.98 13.80 8.54
CA GLU A 280 -15.05 13.56 7.58
C GLU A 280 -16.41 13.89 8.17
N ASP A 281 -17.36 14.27 7.32
CA ASP A 281 -18.76 14.41 7.71
C ASP A 281 -19.43 13.03 7.62
N THR A 282 -19.73 12.44 8.78
CA THR A 282 -20.31 11.10 8.87
C THR A 282 -21.72 11.00 8.28
N ARG A 283 -22.43 12.12 8.11
CA ARG A 283 -23.76 12.17 7.45
C ARG A 283 -23.67 11.83 5.98
N SER A 284 -22.62 12.26 5.30
CA SER A 284 -22.41 11.98 3.88
C SER A 284 -22.09 10.49 3.59
N VAL A 285 -21.61 9.75 4.57
CA VAL A 285 -21.31 8.31 4.47
C VAL A 285 -22.57 7.47 4.66
N SER A 286 -23.50 7.90 5.53
CA SER A 286 -24.77 7.19 5.75
C SER A 286 -25.69 7.31 4.56
N ASP A 287 -25.71 8.45 3.87
CA ASP A 287 -26.55 8.66 2.66
C ASP A 287 -26.05 7.84 1.46
N ALA A 288 -24.77 7.61 1.34
CA ALA A 288 -24.19 6.73 0.32
C ALA A 288 -24.41 5.24 0.60
N ALA A 289 -24.58 4.84 1.86
CA ALA A 289 -24.84 3.46 2.29
C ALA A 289 -26.34 3.17 2.44
N GLY A 290 -27.19 4.19 2.61
CA GLY A 290 -28.61 4.09 2.94
C GLY A 290 -29.55 3.85 1.75
N GLY A 291 -29.05 3.52 0.55
CA GLY A 291 -29.85 3.02 -0.57
C GLY A 291 -30.38 1.60 -0.38
N ALA A 292 -30.13 0.93 0.73
CA ALA A 292 -30.67 -0.41 1.06
C ALA A 292 -31.00 -0.52 2.54
N THR A 293 -32.31 -0.51 2.85
CA THR A 293 -33.04 -1.06 4.01
C THR A 293 -32.93 -0.35 5.39
N THR A 294 -34.08 0.29 5.75
CA THR A 294 -34.94 0.21 6.98
C THR A 294 -34.30 0.10 8.36
N THR A 295 -34.58 1.14 9.14
CA THR A 295 -34.97 1.21 10.57
C THR A 295 -34.44 0.15 11.53
N ALA A 296 -33.54 0.57 12.41
CA ALA A 296 -33.60 0.22 13.83
C ALA A 296 -32.69 1.15 14.67
N ASP A 297 -33.32 1.82 15.61
CA ASP A 297 -32.87 2.29 16.91
C ASP A 297 -31.63 3.19 17.03
N ALA A 298 -31.94 4.46 17.23
CA ALA A 298 -31.05 5.46 17.79
C ALA A 298 -30.97 5.28 19.32
N ALA A 299 -29.83 4.80 19.79
CA ALA A 299 -29.44 4.96 21.19
C ALA A 299 -28.15 5.76 21.25
N ALA A 300 -28.28 7.02 21.65
CA ALA A 300 -27.17 7.93 21.89
C ALA A 300 -26.31 7.41 23.06
N GLY A 301 -25.06 7.11 22.77
CA GLY A 301 -24.00 6.93 23.75
C GLY A 301 -22.88 7.90 23.46
N ALA A 302 -22.81 9.00 24.20
CA ALA A 302 -21.64 9.86 24.21
C ALA A 302 -20.45 9.06 24.74
N THR A 303 -19.55 8.65 23.85
CA THR A 303 -18.33 7.93 24.24
C THR A 303 -17.19 8.93 24.39
N THR A 304 -16.73 9.07 25.60
CA THR A 304 -15.55 9.84 26.01
C THR A 304 -14.30 9.32 25.27
N ALA A 305 -13.44 10.25 24.88
CA ALA A 305 -12.17 9.96 24.21
C ALA A 305 -11.39 8.85 24.95
N ALA A 306 -11.28 7.66 24.32
CA ALA A 306 -10.43 6.61 24.83
C ALA A 306 -9.04 6.77 24.19
N ALA A 307 -8.06 7.19 25.00
CA ALA A 307 -6.66 7.08 24.63
C ALA A 307 -6.28 5.59 24.63
N SER A 308 -5.63 5.11 23.58
CA SER A 308 -4.95 3.80 23.60
C SER A 308 -4.05 3.72 24.84
N ALA A 309 -4.06 2.60 25.54
CA ALA A 309 -3.30 2.40 26.76
C ALA A 309 -1.81 2.73 26.54
N PRO A 310 -1.14 3.41 27.48
CA PRO A 310 0.26 3.72 27.34
C PRO A 310 1.09 2.44 27.38
N ILE A 311 2.04 2.32 26.45
CA ILE A 311 3.09 1.30 26.51
C ILE A 311 3.88 1.54 27.80
N PRO A 312 4.05 0.55 28.69
CA PRO A 312 4.86 0.72 29.88
C PRO A 312 6.29 1.11 29.49
N PRO A 313 6.94 2.01 30.22
CA PRO A 313 8.31 2.40 29.92
C PRO A 313 9.21 1.17 30.01
N THR A 314 9.98 0.94 28.96
CA THR A 314 11.03 -0.09 28.92
C THR A 314 12.00 0.20 30.07
N ALA A 315 12.14 -0.73 31.00
CA ALA A 315 13.10 -0.62 32.10
C ALA A 315 14.51 -0.36 31.52
N ALA A 316 15.10 0.73 31.96
CA ALA A 316 16.49 1.02 31.64
C ALA A 316 17.40 -0.11 32.15
N PRO A 317 18.47 -0.47 31.43
CA PRO A 317 19.43 -1.46 31.93
C PRO A 317 20.06 -0.89 33.19
N THR A 318 19.90 -1.57 34.32
CA THR A 318 20.57 -1.30 35.56
C THR A 318 22.07 -1.58 35.34
N THR A 319 22.85 -0.52 35.23
CA THR A 319 24.30 -0.58 35.40
C THR A 319 24.58 -0.92 36.85
N GLY A 320 24.91 -2.17 37.11
CA GLY A 320 25.50 -2.61 38.39
C GLY A 320 26.89 -2.00 38.53
N ALA A 321 26.99 -0.95 39.31
CA ALA A 321 28.24 -0.47 39.83
C ALA A 321 28.45 -1.19 41.16
N ASP A 322 29.27 -2.23 41.16
CA ASP A 322 29.78 -2.85 42.36
C ASP A 322 31.12 -2.16 42.72
N ALA A 323 31.05 -1.28 43.72
CA ALA A 323 32.18 -0.63 44.31
C ALA A 323 32.40 -1.26 45.68
N THR A 324 33.23 -2.27 45.74
CA THR A 324 33.86 -2.70 47.01
C THR A 324 35.17 -1.98 47.16
N ALA A 325 35.13 -0.90 47.96
CA ALA A 325 36.30 -0.34 48.60
C ALA A 325 36.52 -1.10 49.90
N GLN A 326 37.64 -1.76 50.02
CA GLN A 326 38.19 -2.12 51.32
C GLN A 326 39.64 -1.73 51.35
N GLY A 327 39.93 -0.75 52.22
CA GLY A 327 41.29 -0.37 52.54
C GLY A 327 41.96 -1.41 53.40
N ASP A 328 43.22 -1.46 53.31
CA ASP A 328 44.06 -1.71 54.52
C ASP A 328 45.43 -1.00 54.42
N SER A 329 45.70 -0.28 55.46
CA SER A 329 46.94 0.38 55.74
C SER A 329 47.99 -0.64 56.23
N ARG A 330 49.25 -0.43 55.88
CA ARG A 330 50.44 -0.55 56.80
C ARG A 330 51.69 -0.51 55.99
N ASP A 331 52.43 0.48 56.31
CA ASP A 331 53.77 0.53 56.95
C ASP A 331 55.00 0.14 56.13
N ALA A 332 55.91 1.11 56.24
CA ALA A 332 57.36 1.01 56.51
C ALA A 332 58.32 0.66 55.32
N THR A 333 59.05 1.51 54.92
CA THR A 333 60.47 1.92 55.08
C THR A 333 60.87 2.78 53.85
#